data_81cec4fb44d3f4ef02583092e42f5613
#
_entry.id   81cec4fb44d3f4ef02583092e42f5613
#
_cell.length_a   1.000
_cell.length_b   1.000
_cell.length_c   1.000
_cell.angle_alpha   90.00
_cell.angle_beta   90.00
_cell.angle_gamma   90.00
#
_symmetry.space_group_name_H-M   'P 1'
#
loop_
_entity.id
_entity.type
_entity.pdbx_description
1 polymer ?
#
loop_
_entity_poly.entity_id
_entity_poly.type
_entity_poly.pdbx_seq_one_letter_code
_entity_poly.pdbx_strand_id
1 'polypeptide(L)'
;MVQLKKQYVRYIIAAVILAAAVLWVIRLNSITRTQLINRTGQSFETGVVVRILQDNIQEDGMRIGQQTVVVRMTSGEKKGEELTTTSSAGYLFGAACTVGMRVVVMQSIAGDSVITSVYSMDRKEVIIGFAVLYLGTLCVIGGKKGIRGALGLVFTFVAIIYVYLPLVYQGQSPFMSAVFICAVTAAVTLYLIGGAGKKTVCATAGTLAGVVIAGGAAAIFSRLSGSF
;
A
#
# COMPACT_ATOMS: atom_id res chain seq x y z
N MET A 1 -9.72 -26.13 -40.07
CA MET A 1 -9.16 -26.94 -38.98
C MET A 1 -7.79 -26.41 -38.44
N VAL A 2 -6.87 -25.94 -39.29
CA VAL A 2 -5.56 -25.41 -38.91
C VAL A 2 -5.63 -24.09 -38.09
N GLN A 3 -6.56 -23.20 -38.41
CA GLN A 3 -6.73 -21.91 -37.69
C GLN A 3 -7.22 -22.10 -36.24
N LEU A 4 -8.14 -23.03 -35.99
CA LEU A 4 -8.65 -23.36 -34.68
C LEU A 4 -7.52 -23.93 -33.76
N LYS A 5 -6.70 -24.86 -34.31
CA LYS A 5 -5.53 -25.40 -33.57
C LYS A 5 -4.54 -24.32 -33.13
N LYS A 6 -4.28 -23.31 -33.98
CA LYS A 6 -3.38 -22.21 -33.70
C LYS A 6 -3.91 -21.28 -32.60
N GLN A 7 -5.23 -21.14 -32.51
CA GLN A 7 -5.90 -20.34 -31.51
C GLN A 7 -5.87 -21.04 -30.12
N TYR A 8 -6.17 -22.34 -30.09
CA TYR A 8 -6.04 -23.13 -28.83
C TYR A 8 -4.63 -23.19 -28.30
N VAL A 9 -3.61 -23.34 -29.15
CA VAL A 9 -2.21 -23.30 -28.75
C VAL A 9 -1.84 -21.96 -28.10
N ARG A 10 -2.33 -20.85 -28.64
CA ARG A 10 -2.10 -19.52 -28.02
C ARG A 10 -2.74 -19.38 -26.63
N TYR A 11 -3.97 -19.90 -26.44
CA TYR A 11 -4.63 -19.89 -25.14
C TYR A 11 -3.92 -20.79 -24.13
N ILE A 12 -3.44 -21.95 -24.55
CA ILE A 12 -2.66 -22.87 -23.69
C ILE A 12 -1.36 -22.21 -23.28
N ILE A 13 -0.62 -21.59 -24.20
CA ILE A 13 0.62 -20.88 -23.89
C ILE A 13 0.36 -19.73 -22.91
N ALA A 14 -0.69 -18.94 -23.13
CA ALA A 14 -1.07 -17.85 -22.23
C ALA A 14 -1.45 -18.36 -20.84
N ALA A 15 -2.18 -19.47 -20.75
CA ALA A 15 -2.54 -20.10 -19.48
C ALA A 15 -1.31 -20.63 -18.72
N VAL A 16 -0.37 -21.25 -19.43
CA VAL A 16 0.90 -21.73 -18.83
C VAL A 16 1.75 -20.57 -18.31
N ILE A 17 1.87 -19.49 -19.09
CA ILE A 17 2.60 -18.28 -18.66
C ILE A 17 1.93 -17.66 -17.42
N LEU A 18 0.60 -17.58 -17.40
CA LEU A 18 -0.14 -17.06 -16.26
C LEU A 18 0.05 -17.94 -15.02
N ALA A 19 -0.05 -19.26 -15.17
CA ALA A 19 0.18 -20.21 -14.09
C ALA A 19 1.61 -20.12 -13.55
N ALA A 20 2.61 -20.01 -14.42
CA ALA A 20 4.01 -19.82 -14.01
C ALA A 20 4.23 -18.50 -13.27
N ALA A 21 3.60 -17.40 -13.73
CA ALA A 21 3.64 -16.11 -13.04
C ALA A 21 2.99 -16.17 -11.65
N VAL A 22 1.84 -16.82 -11.53
CA VAL A 22 1.15 -17.01 -10.24
C VAL A 22 1.99 -17.85 -9.28
N LEU A 23 2.56 -18.96 -9.74
CA LEU A 23 3.46 -19.80 -8.94
C LEU A 23 4.71 -19.03 -8.49
N TRP A 24 5.27 -18.22 -9.38
CA TRP A 24 6.41 -17.36 -9.04
C TRP A 24 6.05 -16.33 -7.96
N VAL A 25 4.90 -15.67 -8.07
CA VAL A 25 4.39 -14.73 -7.05
C VAL A 25 4.14 -15.44 -5.71
N ILE A 26 3.55 -16.64 -5.72
CA ILE A 26 3.35 -17.44 -4.50
C ILE A 26 4.70 -17.75 -3.86
N ARG A 27 5.68 -18.16 -4.65
CA ARG A 27 7.03 -18.47 -4.16
C ARG A 27 7.75 -17.24 -3.60
N LEU A 28 7.58 -16.06 -4.22
CA LEU A 28 8.08 -14.79 -3.69
C LEU A 28 7.45 -14.42 -2.34
N ASN A 29 6.19 -14.77 -2.11
CA ASN A 29 5.47 -14.45 -0.88
C ASN A 29 5.58 -15.53 0.21
N SER A 30 6.13 -16.72 -0.10
CA SER A 30 6.34 -17.80 0.88
C SER A 30 7.57 -17.59 1.78
N ILE A 31 8.34 -16.52 1.55
CA ILE A 31 9.53 -16.21 2.33
C ILE A 31 9.11 -15.53 3.64
N THR A 32 9.70 -15.99 4.73
CA THR A 32 9.56 -15.37 6.06
C THR A 32 9.99 -13.91 5.96
N ARG A 33 9.05 -12.99 6.10
CA ARG A 33 9.33 -11.55 6.03
C ARG A 33 10.23 -11.19 7.20
N THR A 34 11.49 -10.89 6.93
CA THR A 34 12.37 -10.30 7.94
C THR A 34 11.74 -8.97 8.35
N GLN A 35 11.39 -8.84 9.63
CA GLN A 35 10.84 -7.59 10.14
C GLN A 35 11.93 -6.51 10.03
N LEU A 36 11.80 -5.58 9.08
CA LEU A 36 12.73 -4.46 8.89
C LEU A 36 12.76 -3.51 10.10
N ILE A 37 11.70 -3.53 10.89
CA ILE A 37 11.58 -2.85 12.17
C ILE A 37 11.33 -3.94 13.20
N ASN A 38 12.21 -4.06 14.19
CA ASN A 38 12.00 -4.96 15.31
C ASN A 38 10.82 -4.44 16.14
N ARG A 39 9.61 -4.95 15.84
CA ARG A 39 8.37 -4.64 16.57
C ARG A 39 8.12 -5.63 17.70
N THR A 40 9.15 -6.32 18.15
CA THR A 40 9.06 -7.24 19.28
C THR A 40 8.59 -6.44 20.49
N GLY A 41 7.38 -6.71 20.97
CA GLY A 41 6.76 -5.96 22.06
C GLY A 41 5.91 -4.75 21.64
N GLN A 42 5.64 -4.53 20.36
CA GLN A 42 4.68 -3.51 19.91
C GLN A 42 3.50 -4.13 19.21
N SER A 43 2.28 -3.81 19.64
CA SER A 43 1.04 -4.15 18.96
C SER A 43 0.28 -2.89 18.54
N PHE A 44 -0.43 -2.96 17.42
CA PHE A 44 -1.29 -1.88 16.92
C PHE A 44 -2.72 -2.38 16.89
N GLU A 45 -3.57 -1.74 17.66
CA GLU A 45 -4.96 -2.14 17.83
C GLU A 45 -5.87 -0.94 17.59
N THR A 46 -7.12 -1.18 17.23
CA THR A 46 -8.09 -0.11 17.02
C THR A 46 -8.94 0.09 18.25
N GLY A 47 -9.35 1.35 18.49
CA GLY A 47 -10.24 1.73 19.57
C GLY A 47 -11.07 2.95 19.24
N VAL A 48 -12.01 3.26 20.11
CA VAL A 48 -12.85 4.46 20.02
C VAL A 48 -12.66 5.29 21.27
N VAL A 49 -12.43 6.58 21.12
CA VAL A 49 -12.27 7.53 22.22
C VAL A 49 -13.62 7.70 22.91
N VAL A 50 -13.70 7.34 24.20
CA VAL A 50 -14.92 7.44 25.02
C VAL A 50 -14.96 8.75 25.77
N ARG A 51 -13.84 9.16 26.34
CA ARG A 51 -13.71 10.36 27.16
C ARG A 51 -12.35 11.00 26.99
N ILE A 52 -12.29 12.32 27.14
CA ILE A 52 -11.07 13.09 27.25
C ILE A 52 -10.92 13.46 28.73
N LEU A 53 -9.83 13.01 29.37
CA LEU A 53 -9.53 13.30 30.75
C LEU A 53 -8.78 14.62 30.90
N GLN A 54 -7.84 14.87 29.98
CA GLN A 54 -7.06 16.11 29.95
C GLN A 54 -6.89 16.51 28.48
N ASP A 55 -7.35 17.71 28.14
CA ASP A 55 -7.12 18.31 26.83
C ASP A 55 -5.81 19.11 26.82
N ASN A 56 -5.23 19.26 25.65
CA ASN A 56 -4.00 20.01 25.42
C ASN A 56 -4.24 21.31 24.62
N ILE A 57 -5.49 21.79 24.56
CA ILE A 57 -5.85 23.08 23.96
C ILE A 57 -5.45 24.19 24.93
N GLN A 58 -4.69 25.16 24.43
CA GLN A 58 -4.37 26.41 25.12
C GLN A 58 -5.47 27.47 24.87
N GLU A 59 -5.44 28.56 25.62
CA GLU A 59 -6.41 29.66 25.48
C GLU A 59 -6.39 30.32 24.08
N ASP A 60 -5.26 30.24 23.39
CA ASP A 60 -5.08 30.72 22.02
C ASP A 60 -5.58 29.73 20.93
N GLY A 61 -6.12 28.57 21.34
CA GLY A 61 -6.62 27.52 20.46
C GLY A 61 -5.52 26.59 19.93
N MET A 62 -4.24 26.83 20.25
CA MET A 62 -3.17 25.91 19.86
C MET A 62 -3.15 24.69 20.78
N ARG A 63 -2.74 23.55 20.23
CA ARG A 63 -2.55 22.30 20.97
C ARG A 63 -1.09 22.10 21.32
N ILE A 64 -0.75 22.12 22.61
CA ILE A 64 0.63 21.96 23.11
C ILE A 64 0.67 20.82 24.12
N GLY A 65 1.59 19.90 23.92
CA GLY A 65 1.80 18.76 24.82
C GLY A 65 0.95 17.54 24.48
N GLN A 66 0.61 16.76 25.51
CA GLN A 66 -0.11 15.50 25.35
C GLN A 66 -1.56 15.66 25.83
N GLN A 67 -2.45 14.98 25.13
CA GLN A 67 -3.85 14.82 25.52
C GLN A 67 -4.01 13.45 26.20
N THR A 68 -4.69 13.39 27.34
CA THR A 68 -5.00 12.13 28.03
C THR A 68 -6.43 11.74 27.72
N VAL A 69 -6.61 10.55 27.15
CA VAL A 69 -7.92 10.07 26.67
C VAL A 69 -8.19 8.64 27.17
N VAL A 70 -9.47 8.32 27.31
CA VAL A 70 -9.92 6.94 27.54
C VAL A 70 -10.42 6.39 26.23
N VAL A 71 -9.83 5.27 25.83
CA VAL A 71 -10.14 4.57 24.58
C VAL A 71 -10.72 3.21 24.91
N ARG A 72 -11.91 2.90 24.36
CA ARG A 72 -12.47 1.55 24.37
C ARG A 72 -11.93 0.79 23.18
N MET A 73 -11.21 -0.31 23.47
CA MET A 73 -10.58 -1.15 22.45
C MET A 73 -11.64 -1.88 21.63
N THR A 74 -11.49 -1.87 20.29
CA THR A 74 -12.38 -2.56 19.34
C THR A 74 -11.72 -3.79 18.71
N SER A 75 -10.40 -3.91 18.82
CA SER A 75 -9.62 -5.06 18.35
C SER A 75 -8.58 -5.47 19.38
N GLY A 76 -7.93 -6.64 19.18
CA GLY A 76 -6.87 -7.16 20.00
C GLY A 76 -7.36 -7.97 21.21
N GLU A 77 -6.41 -8.34 22.09
CA GLU A 77 -6.67 -9.15 23.29
C GLU A 77 -7.56 -8.41 24.30
N LYS A 78 -7.42 -7.08 24.37
CA LYS A 78 -8.17 -6.21 25.29
C LYS A 78 -9.45 -5.63 24.68
N LYS A 79 -10.04 -6.32 23.70
CA LYS A 79 -11.28 -5.88 23.07
C LYS A 79 -12.41 -5.72 24.08
N GLY A 80 -13.03 -4.53 24.09
CA GLY A 80 -14.12 -4.17 25.00
C GLY A 80 -13.65 -3.46 26.28
N GLU A 81 -12.35 -3.51 26.62
CA GLU A 81 -11.80 -2.80 27.77
C GLU A 81 -11.61 -1.31 27.48
N GLU A 82 -11.70 -0.50 28.53
CA GLU A 82 -11.39 0.93 28.49
C GLU A 82 -9.97 1.14 29.03
N LEU A 83 -9.09 1.68 28.18
CA LEU A 83 -7.72 1.97 28.54
C LEU A 83 -7.48 3.47 28.55
N THR A 84 -6.83 3.95 29.61
CA THR A 84 -6.32 5.32 29.62
C THR A 84 -5.02 5.38 28.82
N THR A 85 -4.97 6.27 27.86
CA THR A 85 -3.83 6.40 26.94
C THR A 85 -3.54 7.87 26.67
N THR A 86 -2.33 8.13 26.18
CA THR A 86 -1.91 9.49 25.83
C THR A 86 -1.85 9.65 24.32
N SER A 87 -2.24 10.81 23.82
CA SER A 87 -2.07 11.22 22.43
C SER A 87 -1.18 12.44 22.35
N SER A 88 -0.09 12.35 21.61
CA SER A 88 0.80 13.50 21.40
C SER A 88 0.24 14.40 20.29
N ALA A 89 0.50 15.70 20.40
CA ALA A 89 0.18 16.68 19.36
C ALA A 89 1.22 16.72 18.21
N GLY A 90 2.07 15.70 18.10
CA GLY A 90 3.14 15.65 17.10
C GLY A 90 2.64 15.44 15.69
N TYR A 91 3.36 15.99 14.69
CA TYR A 91 3.04 15.85 13.28
C TYR A 91 3.14 14.41 12.76
N LEU A 92 3.98 13.58 13.37
CA LEU A 92 4.25 12.21 12.93
C LEU A 92 3.41 11.17 13.66
N PHE A 93 3.13 11.37 14.95
CA PHE A 93 2.41 10.43 15.80
C PHE A 93 1.40 11.17 16.67
N GLY A 94 0.28 10.51 16.92
CA GLY A 94 -0.80 11.05 17.70
C GLY A 94 -1.94 11.63 16.84
N ALA A 95 -3.00 12.04 17.52
CA ALA A 95 -4.15 12.68 16.91
C ALA A 95 -4.75 13.67 17.90
N ALA A 96 -5.35 14.74 17.39
CA ALA A 96 -6.24 15.58 18.18
C ALA A 96 -7.54 14.80 18.43
N CYS A 97 -7.60 14.07 19.55
CA CYS A 97 -8.71 13.17 19.84
C CYS A 97 -9.97 13.96 20.19
N THR A 98 -11.08 13.49 19.66
CA THR A 98 -12.45 13.92 20.04
C THR A 98 -13.25 12.71 20.47
N VAL A 99 -14.26 12.91 21.33
CA VAL A 99 -15.13 11.82 21.77
C VAL A 99 -15.84 11.19 20.59
N GLY A 100 -15.85 9.86 20.50
CA GLY A 100 -16.39 9.10 19.37
C GLY A 100 -15.41 8.86 18.22
N MET A 101 -14.21 9.46 18.25
CA MET A 101 -13.20 9.28 17.21
C MET A 101 -12.61 7.86 17.25
N ARG A 102 -12.46 7.23 16.08
CA ARG A 102 -11.74 5.97 15.94
C ARG A 102 -10.25 6.24 15.82
N VAL A 103 -9.46 5.54 16.64
CA VAL A 103 -8.01 5.71 16.72
C VAL A 103 -7.31 4.36 16.64
N VAL A 104 -6.08 4.39 16.17
CA VAL A 104 -5.13 3.29 16.27
C VAL A 104 -4.29 3.52 17.51
N VAL A 105 -4.31 2.58 18.43
CA VAL A 105 -3.54 2.58 19.67
C VAL A 105 -2.33 1.68 19.50
N MET A 106 -1.16 2.19 19.79
CA MET A 106 0.07 1.43 19.87
C MET A 106 0.27 1.00 21.33
N GLN A 107 0.42 -0.28 21.56
CA GLN A 107 0.83 -0.84 22.85
C GLN A 107 2.30 -1.27 22.73
N SER A 108 3.14 -0.76 23.59
CA SER A 108 4.54 -1.14 23.68
C SER A 108 4.78 -1.86 25.00
N ILE A 109 5.22 -3.11 24.91
CA ILE A 109 5.55 -3.95 26.06
C ILE A 109 7.03 -3.74 26.36
N ALA A 110 7.35 -3.12 27.50
CA ALA A 110 8.69 -2.91 27.99
C ALA A 110 8.84 -3.60 29.36
N GLY A 111 9.27 -4.88 29.34
CA GLY A 111 9.28 -5.73 30.55
C GLY A 111 7.84 -5.98 31.04
N ASP A 112 7.58 -5.68 32.32
CA ASP A 112 6.24 -5.83 32.92
C ASP A 112 5.32 -4.62 32.68
N SER A 113 5.78 -3.57 32.04
CA SER A 113 5.01 -2.35 31.77
C SER A 113 4.47 -2.34 30.34
N VAL A 114 3.16 -2.10 30.20
CA VAL A 114 2.52 -1.86 28.92
C VAL A 114 2.24 -0.37 28.79
N ILE A 115 2.99 0.28 27.92
CA ILE A 115 2.78 1.70 27.59
C ILE A 115 1.83 1.77 26.40
N THR A 116 0.71 2.45 26.57
CA THR A 116 -0.28 2.67 25.51
C THR A 116 -0.24 4.11 25.04
N SER A 117 -0.21 4.32 23.74
CA SER A 117 -0.29 5.66 23.14
C SER A 117 -1.16 5.63 21.88
N VAL A 118 -1.85 6.73 21.63
CA VAL A 118 -2.57 6.92 20.36
C VAL A 118 -1.55 7.14 19.26
N TYR A 119 -1.50 6.24 18.30
CA TYR A 119 -0.59 6.30 17.16
C TYR A 119 -1.11 7.24 16.07
N SER A 120 -2.37 7.09 15.69
CA SER A 120 -3.01 7.92 14.67
C SER A 120 -4.53 7.76 14.69
N MET A 121 -5.23 8.65 13.95
CA MET A 121 -6.65 8.45 13.63
C MET A 121 -6.82 7.25 12.69
N ASP A 122 -7.81 6.40 12.96
CA ASP A 122 -8.19 5.32 12.03
C ASP A 122 -9.01 5.91 10.87
N ARG A 123 -8.35 6.01 9.72
CA ARG A 123 -8.93 6.55 8.47
C ARG A 123 -9.33 5.45 7.49
N LYS A 124 -9.30 4.19 7.91
CA LYS A 124 -9.50 3.03 7.02
C LYS A 124 -10.80 3.13 6.22
N GLU A 125 -11.92 3.42 6.89
CA GLU A 125 -13.23 3.49 6.23
C GLU A 125 -13.31 4.64 5.23
N VAL A 126 -12.74 5.80 5.59
CA VAL A 126 -12.70 6.99 4.71
C VAL A 126 -11.86 6.71 3.48
N ILE A 127 -10.70 6.08 3.65
CA ILE A 127 -9.80 5.73 2.54
C ILE A 127 -10.48 4.73 1.60
N ILE A 128 -11.12 3.69 2.15
CA ILE A 128 -11.85 2.70 1.35
C ILE A 128 -13.03 3.35 0.62
N GLY A 129 -13.81 4.18 1.31
CA GLY A 129 -14.93 4.92 0.71
C GLY A 129 -14.48 5.80 -0.44
N PHE A 130 -13.38 6.53 -0.27
CA PHE A 130 -12.81 7.36 -1.32
C PHE A 130 -12.28 6.54 -2.50
N ALA A 131 -11.62 5.41 -2.25
CA ALA A 131 -11.14 4.51 -3.29
C ALA A 131 -12.30 3.93 -4.11
N VAL A 132 -13.39 3.51 -3.47
CA VAL A 132 -14.61 3.01 -4.14
C VAL A 132 -15.26 4.11 -4.96
N LEU A 133 -15.40 5.32 -4.40
CA LEU A 133 -15.94 6.47 -5.10
C LEU A 133 -15.12 6.80 -6.35
N TYR A 134 -13.79 6.83 -6.22
CA TYR A 134 -12.87 7.10 -7.32
C TYR A 134 -12.99 6.04 -8.43
N LEU A 135 -12.95 4.75 -8.09
CA LEU A 135 -13.10 3.66 -9.05
C LEU A 135 -14.47 3.69 -9.71
N GLY A 136 -15.54 3.96 -8.93
CA GLY A 136 -16.90 4.10 -9.44
C GLY A 136 -17.02 5.24 -10.46
N THR A 137 -16.51 6.42 -10.14
CA THR A 137 -16.48 7.58 -11.05
C THR A 137 -15.72 7.26 -12.33
N LEU A 138 -14.57 6.59 -12.21
CA LEU A 138 -13.77 6.18 -13.37
C LEU A 138 -14.52 5.20 -14.27
N CYS A 139 -15.28 4.27 -13.70
CA CYS A 139 -16.12 3.34 -14.45
C CYS A 139 -17.32 4.02 -15.13
N VAL A 140 -17.99 4.93 -14.42
CA VAL A 140 -19.17 5.64 -14.95
C VAL A 140 -18.81 6.57 -16.11
N ILE A 141 -17.79 7.44 -15.90
CA ILE A 141 -17.37 8.40 -16.92
C ILE A 141 -16.62 7.70 -18.07
N GLY A 142 -15.74 6.76 -17.76
CA GLY A 142 -14.90 6.08 -18.76
C GLY A 142 -15.58 4.93 -19.48
N GLY A 143 -16.76 4.46 -19.03
CA GLY A 143 -17.46 3.32 -19.59
C GLY A 143 -16.57 2.08 -19.70
N LYS A 144 -16.60 1.38 -20.84
CA LYS A 144 -15.76 0.18 -21.07
C LYS A 144 -14.26 0.44 -20.98
N LYS A 145 -13.81 1.63 -21.35
CA LYS A 145 -12.39 2.02 -21.22
C LYS A 145 -12.04 2.34 -19.76
N GLY A 146 -12.97 2.95 -19.02
CA GLY A 146 -12.83 3.22 -17.60
C GLY A 146 -12.69 1.94 -16.78
N ILE A 147 -13.51 0.92 -17.04
CA ILE A 147 -13.39 -0.40 -16.38
C ILE A 147 -12.03 -1.03 -16.65
N ARG A 148 -11.52 -0.97 -17.87
CA ARG A 148 -10.19 -1.49 -18.21
C ARG A 148 -9.09 -0.71 -17.51
N GLY A 149 -9.24 0.61 -17.39
CA GLY A 149 -8.33 1.48 -16.62
C GLY A 149 -8.35 1.14 -15.12
N ALA A 150 -9.54 0.96 -14.54
CA ALA A 150 -9.71 0.54 -13.15
C ALA A 150 -9.04 -0.81 -12.87
N LEU A 151 -9.21 -1.79 -13.77
CA LEU A 151 -8.51 -3.08 -13.68
C LEU A 151 -6.99 -2.92 -13.75
N GLY A 152 -6.48 -2.05 -14.63
CA GLY A 152 -5.05 -1.73 -14.71
C GLY A 152 -4.52 -1.12 -13.42
N LEU A 153 -5.29 -0.21 -12.79
CA LEU A 153 -4.94 0.39 -11.51
C LEU A 153 -4.89 -0.65 -10.39
N VAL A 154 -5.93 -1.49 -10.26
CA VAL A 154 -5.96 -2.59 -9.28
C VAL A 154 -4.79 -3.55 -9.50
N PHE A 155 -4.51 -3.91 -10.77
CA PHE A 155 -3.35 -4.73 -11.11
C PHE A 155 -2.04 -4.10 -10.64
N THR A 156 -1.87 -2.79 -10.82
CA THR A 156 -0.67 -2.08 -10.36
C THR A 156 -0.51 -2.14 -8.84
N PHE A 157 -1.58 -1.94 -8.06
CA PHE A 157 -1.55 -2.10 -6.61
C PHE A 157 -1.19 -3.53 -6.19
N VAL A 158 -1.80 -4.53 -6.83
CA VAL A 158 -1.48 -5.95 -6.57
C VAL A 158 -0.01 -6.23 -6.90
N ALA A 159 0.51 -5.74 -8.02
CA ALA A 159 1.91 -5.92 -8.40
C ALA A 159 2.87 -5.26 -7.39
N ILE A 160 2.54 -4.08 -6.87
CA ILE A 160 3.36 -3.42 -5.84
C ILE A 160 3.37 -4.24 -4.55
N ILE A 161 2.21 -4.68 -4.06
CA ILE A 161 2.10 -5.37 -2.77
C ILE A 161 2.69 -6.79 -2.85
N TYR A 162 2.41 -7.54 -3.92
CA TYR A 162 2.76 -8.96 -4.00
C TYR A 162 4.04 -9.26 -4.79
N VAL A 163 4.59 -8.28 -5.53
CA VAL A 163 5.82 -8.49 -6.30
C VAL A 163 6.91 -7.52 -5.86
N TYR A 164 6.64 -6.20 -5.89
CA TYR A 164 7.66 -5.21 -5.55
C TYR A 164 8.14 -5.32 -4.10
N LEU A 165 7.21 -5.31 -3.13
CA LEU A 165 7.57 -5.38 -1.71
C LEU A 165 8.36 -6.66 -1.39
N PRO A 166 7.93 -7.88 -1.79
CA PRO A 166 8.72 -9.08 -1.55
C PRO A 166 10.10 -9.07 -2.19
N LEU A 167 10.27 -8.50 -3.39
CA LEU A 167 11.58 -8.36 -4.02
C LEU A 167 12.54 -7.49 -3.19
N VAL A 168 12.04 -6.36 -2.69
CA VAL A 168 12.81 -5.47 -1.82
C VAL A 168 13.15 -6.16 -0.49
N TYR A 169 12.21 -6.91 0.11
CA TYR A 169 12.45 -7.68 1.34
C TYR A 169 13.49 -8.79 1.16
N GLN A 170 13.66 -9.32 -0.06
CA GLN A 170 14.70 -10.31 -0.39
C GLN A 170 16.09 -9.69 -0.58
N GLY A 171 16.24 -8.38 -0.37
CA GLY A 171 17.50 -7.67 -0.52
C GLY A 171 17.84 -7.29 -1.97
N GLN A 172 16.87 -7.41 -2.89
CA GLN A 172 17.05 -6.88 -4.25
C GLN A 172 17.10 -5.35 -4.21
N SER A 173 17.85 -4.76 -5.13
CA SER A 173 17.92 -3.31 -5.25
C SER A 173 16.50 -2.72 -5.41
N PRO A 174 16.05 -1.84 -4.50
CA PRO A 174 14.73 -1.23 -4.58
C PRO A 174 14.50 -0.51 -5.91
N PHE A 175 15.54 0.12 -6.41
CA PHE A 175 15.52 0.86 -7.66
C PHE A 175 15.30 -0.06 -8.88
N MET A 176 16.08 -1.13 -9.02
CA MET A 176 15.93 -2.07 -10.13
C MET A 176 14.58 -2.78 -10.09
N SER A 177 14.12 -3.16 -8.89
CA SER A 177 12.80 -3.75 -8.68
C SER A 177 11.68 -2.78 -9.09
N ALA A 178 11.80 -1.48 -8.77
CA ALA A 178 10.83 -0.46 -9.17
C ALA A 178 10.77 -0.31 -10.70
N VAL A 179 11.92 -0.20 -11.37
CA VAL A 179 11.98 -0.10 -12.84
C VAL A 179 11.32 -1.30 -13.51
N PHE A 180 11.62 -2.50 -13.01
CA PHE A 180 11.02 -3.73 -13.53
C PHE A 180 9.50 -3.75 -13.37
N ILE A 181 8.99 -3.43 -12.17
CA ILE A 181 7.55 -3.41 -11.91
C ILE A 181 6.84 -2.31 -12.70
N CYS A 182 7.44 -1.12 -12.81
CA CYS A 182 6.90 -0.04 -13.66
C CYS A 182 6.80 -0.48 -15.12
N ALA A 183 7.80 -1.16 -15.64
CA ALA A 183 7.80 -1.68 -17.01
C ALA A 183 6.66 -2.69 -17.22
N VAL A 184 6.53 -3.67 -16.32
CA VAL A 184 5.48 -4.70 -16.40
C VAL A 184 4.08 -4.10 -16.26
N THR A 185 3.86 -3.25 -15.26
CA THR A 185 2.54 -2.64 -15.03
C THR A 185 2.14 -1.70 -16.14
N ALA A 186 3.08 -0.90 -16.69
CA ALA A 186 2.82 -0.04 -17.83
C ALA A 186 2.43 -0.86 -19.07
N ALA A 187 3.17 -1.94 -19.38
CA ALA A 187 2.86 -2.80 -20.51
C ALA A 187 1.47 -3.44 -20.39
N VAL A 188 1.14 -4.01 -19.24
CA VAL A 188 -0.16 -4.64 -18.97
C VAL A 188 -1.30 -3.59 -19.04
N THR A 189 -1.13 -2.44 -18.41
CA THR A 189 -2.16 -1.39 -18.37
C THR A 189 -2.42 -0.81 -19.76
N LEU A 190 -1.39 -0.53 -20.53
CA LEU A 190 -1.52 -0.04 -21.90
C LEU A 190 -2.21 -1.08 -22.79
N TYR A 191 -1.89 -2.36 -22.63
CA TYR A 191 -2.55 -3.44 -23.35
C TYR A 191 -4.03 -3.58 -22.96
N LEU A 192 -4.37 -3.49 -21.68
CA LEU A 192 -5.76 -3.54 -21.19
C LEU A 192 -6.61 -2.38 -21.77
N ILE A 193 -6.08 -1.16 -21.78
CA ILE A 193 -6.79 0.04 -22.22
C ILE A 193 -6.85 0.09 -23.75
N GLY A 194 -5.73 -0.08 -24.42
CA GLY A 194 -5.57 0.10 -25.87
C GLY A 194 -5.91 -1.14 -26.71
N GLY A 195 -5.93 -2.33 -26.07
CA GLY A 195 -6.11 -3.61 -26.78
C GLY A 195 -4.86 -4.02 -27.59
N ALA A 196 -4.98 -5.09 -28.36
CA ALA A 196 -3.91 -5.63 -29.20
C ALA A 196 -3.82 -4.90 -30.55
N GLY A 197 -3.32 -3.67 -30.54
CA GLY A 197 -3.16 -2.86 -31.75
C GLY A 197 -1.73 -2.37 -31.98
N LYS A 198 -1.36 -2.04 -33.21
CA LYS A 198 -0.05 -1.47 -33.55
C LYS A 198 0.25 -0.21 -32.73
N LYS A 199 -0.75 0.64 -32.48
CA LYS A 199 -0.63 1.85 -31.66
C LYS A 199 -0.23 1.51 -30.20
N THR A 200 -0.85 0.48 -29.62
CA THR A 200 -0.55 0.04 -28.25
C THR A 200 0.86 -0.53 -28.16
N VAL A 201 1.28 -1.31 -29.15
CA VAL A 201 2.65 -1.86 -29.20
C VAL A 201 3.69 -0.72 -29.25
N CYS A 202 3.47 0.28 -30.12
CA CYS A 202 4.38 1.42 -30.20
C CYS A 202 4.38 2.25 -28.90
N ALA A 203 3.21 2.49 -28.31
CA ALA A 203 3.10 3.20 -27.03
C ALA A 203 3.81 2.45 -25.91
N THR A 204 3.61 1.12 -25.82
CA THR A 204 4.28 0.26 -24.84
C THR A 204 5.79 0.29 -25.03
N ALA A 205 6.29 0.12 -26.27
CA ALA A 205 7.72 0.16 -26.56
C ALA A 205 8.33 1.53 -26.19
N GLY A 206 7.67 2.64 -26.52
CA GLY A 206 8.11 3.98 -26.14
C GLY A 206 8.16 4.20 -24.63
N THR A 207 7.11 3.75 -23.91
CA THR A 207 7.05 3.85 -22.45
C THR A 207 8.16 3.01 -21.80
N LEU A 208 8.37 1.76 -22.25
CA LEU A 208 9.42 0.90 -21.73
C LEU A 208 10.81 1.47 -21.98
N ALA A 209 11.06 1.98 -23.18
CA ALA A 209 12.32 2.66 -23.51
C ALA A 209 12.54 3.88 -22.59
N GLY A 210 11.51 4.70 -22.38
CA GLY A 210 11.57 5.84 -21.48
C GLY A 210 11.88 5.46 -20.04
N VAL A 211 11.23 4.42 -19.51
CA VAL A 211 11.49 3.91 -18.15
C VAL A 211 12.91 3.38 -18.00
N VAL A 212 13.42 2.63 -18.99
CA VAL A 212 14.79 2.11 -18.97
C VAL A 212 15.83 3.24 -19.05
N ILE A 213 15.62 4.22 -19.94
CA ILE A 213 16.52 5.38 -20.07
C ILE A 213 16.51 6.23 -18.79
N ALA A 214 15.33 6.55 -18.26
CA ALA A 214 15.20 7.35 -17.04
C ALA A 214 15.82 6.60 -15.84
N GLY A 215 15.57 5.28 -15.75
CA GLY A 215 16.15 4.42 -14.74
C GLY A 215 17.68 4.34 -14.84
N GLY A 216 18.21 4.17 -16.04
CA GLY A 216 19.64 4.17 -16.30
C GLY A 216 20.31 5.50 -15.93
N ALA A 217 19.70 6.61 -16.34
CA ALA A 217 20.21 7.95 -16.00
C ALA A 217 20.20 8.17 -14.48
N ALA A 218 19.13 7.81 -13.79
CA ALA A 218 19.06 7.92 -12.33
C ALA A 218 20.09 7.04 -11.62
N ALA A 219 20.37 5.82 -12.11
CA ALA A 219 21.39 4.94 -11.56
C ALA A 219 22.80 5.52 -11.74
N ILE A 220 23.10 6.09 -12.90
CA ILE A 220 24.38 6.76 -13.17
C ILE A 220 24.54 7.96 -12.26
N PHE A 221 23.52 8.81 -12.15
CA PHE A 221 23.55 10.00 -11.32
C PHE A 221 23.72 9.66 -9.83
N SER A 222 23.03 8.62 -9.35
CA SER A 222 23.16 8.13 -7.97
C SER A 222 24.58 7.67 -7.64
N ARG A 223 25.24 6.97 -8.58
CA ARG A 223 26.65 6.57 -8.42
C ARG A 223 27.60 7.74 -8.40
N LEU A 224 27.37 8.72 -9.26
CA LEU A 224 28.22 9.93 -9.36
C LEU A 224 28.06 10.84 -8.13
N SER A 225 26.85 10.87 -7.53
CA SER A 225 26.57 11.68 -6.33
C SER A 225 27.02 11.02 -5.02
N GLY A 226 27.57 9.80 -5.07
CA GLY A 226 28.03 9.10 -3.86
C GLY A 226 26.91 8.69 -2.91
N SER A 227 25.66 8.58 -3.39
CA SER A 227 24.48 8.29 -2.56
C SER A 227 24.24 6.79 -2.33
N PHE A 228 25.22 5.92 -2.62
CA PHE A 228 25.26 4.48 -2.35
C PHE A 228 26.65 4.05 -1.96
#